data_9f794abd824ad84f8c6ed1982386963f
#
_entry.id   9f794abd824ad84f8c6ed1982386963f
#
_cell.length_a   1.000
_cell.length_b   1.000
_cell.length_c   1.000
_cell.angle_alpha   90.00
_cell.angle_beta   90.00
_cell.angle_gamma   90.00
#
_symmetry.space_group_name_H-M   'P 1'
#
loop_
_entity.id
_entity.type
_entity.pdbx_description
1 polymer ?
#
loop_
_entity_poly.entity_id
_entity_poly.type
_entity_poly.pdbx_seq_one_letter_code
_entity_poly.pdbx_strand_id
1 'polypeptide(L)'
;IVGYTNAGKSTLLNTLTDAGVLAENRLFATLDPTTRRLSLPGGEPVLLSDTVGFVRRLPHGLVESFKSTLEVATTSDLLVHVVDSTSVDPLGQIDAVHEVLDEIGAGHVPELLVFNKADAAPDEAARLAREHFGSVAIAARTGEGIDLLLRTIGDRMRAITAVVELLVPYDRGDVVAAIHREGEVVSTANEETGMRIRARLASASVGRLSAFVVEGAK
;
A
#
# COMPACT_ATOMS: atom_id res chain seq x y z
N ILE A 1 4.12 -2.32 -2.55
CA ILE A 1 3.85 -2.46 -3.99
C ILE A 1 4.16 -3.90 -4.39
N VAL A 2 3.22 -4.57 -5.04
CA VAL A 2 3.36 -5.95 -5.54
C VAL A 2 3.15 -5.98 -7.06
N GLY A 3 3.46 -7.09 -7.71
CA GLY A 3 3.21 -7.27 -9.13
C GLY A 3 4.28 -8.10 -9.83
N TYR A 4 3.97 -8.51 -11.05
CA TYR A 4 4.86 -9.35 -11.85
C TYR A 4 6.21 -8.66 -12.11
N THR A 5 7.25 -9.47 -12.41
CA THR A 5 8.56 -8.89 -12.76
C THR A 5 8.45 -7.95 -13.96
N ASN A 6 9.20 -6.85 -13.97
CA ASN A 6 9.16 -5.81 -15.01
C ASN A 6 7.81 -5.07 -15.19
N ALA A 7 6.85 -5.22 -14.29
CA ALA A 7 5.61 -4.44 -14.33
C ALA A 7 5.83 -2.93 -14.06
N GLY A 8 7.00 -2.54 -13.55
CA GLY A 8 7.37 -1.14 -13.32
C GLY A 8 7.22 -0.69 -11.86
N LYS A 9 7.26 -1.62 -10.89
CA LYS A 9 7.14 -1.33 -9.45
C LYS A 9 8.17 -0.32 -8.95
N SER A 10 9.44 -0.57 -9.18
CA SER A 10 10.54 0.32 -8.75
C SER A 10 10.50 1.67 -9.49
N THR A 11 10.06 1.69 -10.76
CA THR A 11 9.81 2.93 -11.48
C THR A 11 8.70 3.74 -10.82
N LEU A 12 7.60 3.07 -10.45
CA LEU A 12 6.49 3.70 -9.75
C LEU A 12 6.92 4.24 -8.38
N LEU A 13 7.67 3.45 -7.59
CA LEU A 13 8.20 3.91 -6.31
C LEU A 13 9.04 5.19 -6.48
N ASN A 14 9.92 5.23 -7.48
CA ASN A 14 10.75 6.41 -7.77
C ASN A 14 9.90 7.62 -8.13
N THR A 15 8.91 7.45 -9.00
CA THR A 15 8.02 8.53 -9.43
C THR A 15 7.20 9.09 -8.27
N LEU A 16 6.78 8.24 -7.33
CA LEU A 16 5.99 8.65 -6.17
C LEU A 16 6.83 9.32 -5.07
N THR A 17 8.13 9.04 -4.99
CA THR A 17 8.96 9.45 -3.83
C THR A 17 10.17 10.33 -4.19
N ASP A 18 10.33 10.73 -5.45
CA ASP A 18 11.53 11.43 -5.97
C ASP A 18 12.87 10.73 -5.60
N ALA A 19 12.79 9.45 -5.26
CA ALA A 19 13.93 8.67 -4.80
C ALA A 19 14.61 8.00 -6.00
N GLY A 20 15.76 8.45 -6.44
CA GLY A 20 16.56 7.90 -7.54
C GLY A 20 17.04 6.44 -7.31
N VAL A 21 16.13 5.51 -7.03
CA VAL A 21 16.42 4.08 -6.95
C VAL A 21 16.68 3.57 -8.37
N LEU A 22 17.75 2.81 -8.58
CA LEU A 22 18.08 2.21 -9.86
C LEU A 22 16.93 1.30 -10.33
N ALA A 23 16.11 1.81 -11.25
CA ALA A 23 15.11 1.00 -11.94
C ALA A 23 15.83 0.27 -13.08
N GLU A 24 16.29 -0.95 -12.83
CA GLU A 24 16.91 -1.79 -13.84
C GLU A 24 15.88 -2.73 -14.49
N ASN A 25 15.96 -2.89 -15.81
CA ASN A 25 15.19 -3.87 -16.57
C ASN A 25 15.78 -5.30 -16.39
N ARG A 26 15.94 -5.72 -15.14
CA ARG A 26 16.43 -7.06 -14.80
C ARG A 26 15.37 -7.82 -14.00
N LEU A 27 15.35 -9.15 -14.19
CA LEU A 27 14.58 -10.03 -13.32
C LEU A 27 15.11 -9.88 -11.89
N PHE A 28 14.21 -9.66 -10.91
CA PHE A 28 14.56 -9.48 -9.50
C PHE A 28 15.48 -8.26 -9.24
N ALA A 29 15.17 -7.12 -9.85
CA ALA A 29 15.93 -5.87 -9.65
C ALA A 29 15.89 -5.40 -8.19
N THR A 30 14.83 -5.69 -7.44
CA THR A 30 14.69 -5.42 -6.00
C THR A 30 14.84 -6.73 -5.23
N LEU A 31 15.89 -6.88 -4.44
CA LEU A 31 16.13 -8.03 -3.56
C LEU A 31 15.77 -7.71 -2.11
N ASP A 32 16.05 -6.49 -1.65
CA ASP A 32 15.70 -6.00 -0.32
C ASP A 32 14.52 -5.04 -0.41
N PRO A 33 13.52 -5.14 0.48
CA PRO A 33 12.37 -4.24 0.46
C PRO A 33 12.84 -2.80 0.71
N THR A 34 12.53 -1.92 -0.22
CA THR A 34 12.81 -0.50 -0.06
C THR A 34 11.55 0.20 0.43
N THR A 35 11.57 0.67 1.67
CA THR A 35 10.45 1.41 2.26
C THR A 35 10.70 2.91 2.21
N ARG A 36 9.72 3.68 1.75
CA ARG A 36 9.74 5.14 1.66
C ARG A 36 8.49 5.74 2.26
N ARG A 37 8.65 6.91 2.88
CA ARG A 37 7.54 7.70 3.36
C ARG A 37 6.99 8.56 2.22
N LEU A 38 5.68 8.54 2.06
CA LEU A 38 4.94 9.33 1.09
C LEU A 38 3.84 10.10 1.83
N SER A 39 3.62 11.36 1.48
CA SER A 39 2.45 12.13 1.93
C SER A 39 1.40 12.09 0.83
N LEU A 40 0.21 11.61 1.15
CA LEU A 40 -0.92 11.60 0.21
C LEU A 40 -1.50 13.02 0.05
N PRO A 41 -2.30 13.29 -0.99
CA PRO A 41 -2.89 14.61 -1.24
C PRO A 41 -3.71 15.17 -0.08
N GLY A 42 -4.22 14.33 0.82
CA GLY A 42 -4.90 14.73 2.06
C GLY A 42 -3.97 15.05 3.22
N GLY A 43 -2.65 14.92 3.05
CA GLY A 43 -1.65 15.12 4.11
C GLY A 43 -1.36 13.87 4.94
N GLU A 44 -2.10 12.77 4.72
CA GLU A 44 -1.88 11.52 5.45
C GLU A 44 -0.53 10.91 5.06
N PRO A 45 0.34 10.60 6.05
CA PRO A 45 1.59 9.90 5.78
C PRO A 45 1.34 8.40 5.58
N VAL A 46 1.92 7.82 4.54
CA VAL A 46 1.94 6.37 4.31
C VAL A 46 3.38 5.89 4.11
N LEU A 47 3.62 4.63 4.43
CA LEU A 47 4.87 3.95 4.11
C LEU A 47 4.62 3.11 2.85
N LEU A 48 5.41 3.35 1.83
CA LEU A 48 5.36 2.64 0.57
C LEU A 48 6.58 1.72 0.46
N SER A 49 6.33 0.41 0.39
CA SER A 49 7.40 -0.59 0.28
C SER A 49 7.36 -1.26 -1.09
N ASP A 50 8.49 -1.28 -1.79
CA ASP A 50 8.66 -2.09 -3.01
C ASP A 50 9.03 -3.53 -2.61
N THR A 51 8.48 -4.50 -3.32
CA THR A 51 8.77 -5.91 -3.11
C THR A 51 9.47 -6.51 -4.33
N VAL A 52 9.98 -7.71 -4.17
CA VAL A 52 10.52 -8.49 -5.32
C VAL A 52 9.44 -8.69 -6.38
N GLY A 53 9.86 -8.73 -7.65
CA GLY A 53 8.95 -9.05 -8.76
C GLY A 53 8.54 -10.52 -8.73
N PHE A 54 7.23 -10.77 -8.77
CA PHE A 54 6.70 -12.13 -8.87
C PHE A 54 6.94 -12.73 -10.26
N VAL A 55 7.07 -14.03 -10.31
CA VAL A 55 7.18 -14.84 -11.55
C VAL A 55 6.23 -16.03 -11.45
N ARG A 56 5.77 -16.53 -12.59
CA ARG A 56 4.74 -17.59 -12.72
C ARG A 56 5.04 -18.91 -11.96
N ARG A 57 6.29 -19.14 -11.57
CA ARG A 57 6.73 -20.27 -10.71
C ARG A 57 7.94 -19.82 -9.92
N LEU A 58 7.71 -19.30 -8.71
CA LEU A 58 8.81 -19.12 -7.77
C LEU A 58 9.32 -20.52 -7.37
N PRO A 59 10.59 -20.87 -7.65
CA PRO A 59 11.16 -22.10 -7.10
C PRO A 59 11.03 -22.08 -5.58
N HIS A 60 10.60 -23.20 -4.97
CA HIS A 60 10.40 -23.29 -3.52
C HIS A 60 11.61 -22.81 -2.69
N GLY A 61 12.84 -22.99 -3.18
CA GLY A 61 14.02 -22.45 -2.52
C GLY A 61 14.17 -20.93 -2.57
N LEU A 62 13.50 -20.24 -3.52
CA LEU A 62 13.47 -18.78 -3.59
C LEU A 62 12.38 -18.19 -2.71
N VAL A 63 11.27 -18.89 -2.47
CA VAL A 63 10.21 -18.46 -1.55
C VAL A 63 10.79 -18.28 -0.14
N GLU A 64 11.61 -19.20 0.34
CA GLU A 64 12.29 -19.06 1.64
C GLU A 64 13.27 -17.89 1.65
N SER A 65 14.00 -17.66 0.57
CA SER A 65 14.95 -16.54 0.46
C SER A 65 14.26 -15.17 0.40
N PHE A 66 13.04 -15.10 -0.13
CA PHE A 66 12.23 -13.88 -0.24
C PHE A 66 11.20 -13.74 0.87
N LYS A 67 11.15 -14.66 1.83
CA LYS A 67 10.15 -14.70 2.89
C LYS A 67 10.06 -13.37 3.65
N SER A 68 11.19 -12.78 4.01
CA SER A 68 11.24 -11.49 4.71
C SER A 68 10.69 -10.33 3.87
N THR A 69 10.89 -10.36 2.55
CA THR A 69 10.37 -9.35 1.61
C THR A 69 8.88 -9.55 1.37
N LEU A 70 8.43 -10.80 1.37
CA LEU A 70 7.03 -11.18 1.19
C LEU A 70 6.20 -10.98 2.47
N GLU A 71 6.81 -11.11 3.66
CA GLU A 71 6.16 -10.79 4.94
C GLU A 71 5.67 -9.34 5.02
N VAL A 72 6.31 -8.41 4.31
CA VAL A 72 5.83 -7.02 4.21
C VAL A 72 4.44 -6.97 3.55
N ALA A 73 4.15 -7.84 2.59
CA ALA A 73 2.84 -7.88 1.95
C ALA A 73 1.74 -8.34 2.92
N THR A 74 2.00 -9.33 3.78
CA THR A 74 1.02 -9.86 4.74
C THR A 74 0.65 -8.87 5.85
N THR A 75 1.55 -7.92 6.15
CA THR A 75 1.38 -6.91 7.21
C THR A 75 0.97 -5.54 6.65
N SER A 76 0.80 -5.43 5.33
CA SER A 76 0.38 -4.19 4.68
C SER A 76 -1.13 -3.96 4.86
N ASP A 77 -1.52 -2.69 4.92
CA ASP A 77 -2.94 -2.29 4.95
C ASP A 77 -3.58 -2.31 3.55
N LEU A 78 -2.77 -2.11 2.50
CA LEU A 78 -3.20 -2.08 1.09
C LEU A 78 -2.07 -2.59 0.19
N LEU A 79 -2.40 -3.49 -0.74
CA LEU A 79 -1.52 -3.91 -1.83
C LEU A 79 -1.76 -3.04 -3.07
N VAL A 80 -0.74 -2.34 -3.53
CA VAL A 80 -0.74 -1.66 -4.83
C VAL A 80 -0.17 -2.64 -5.84
N HIS A 81 -1.05 -3.32 -6.59
CA HIS A 81 -0.68 -4.36 -7.55
C HIS A 81 -0.47 -3.76 -8.94
N VAL A 82 0.79 -3.67 -9.34
CA VAL A 82 1.20 -3.08 -10.63
C VAL A 82 1.21 -4.15 -11.72
N VAL A 83 0.44 -3.89 -12.77
CA VAL A 83 0.26 -4.76 -13.94
C VAL A 83 0.81 -4.07 -15.19
N ASP A 84 1.56 -4.79 -16.00
CA ASP A 84 2.08 -4.30 -17.28
C ASP A 84 1.00 -4.37 -18.37
N SER A 85 0.46 -3.23 -18.81
CA SER A 85 -0.55 -3.18 -19.87
C SER A 85 -0.01 -3.57 -21.25
N THR A 86 1.31 -3.61 -21.43
CA THR A 86 1.95 -4.02 -22.70
C THR A 86 2.15 -5.54 -22.77
N SER A 87 1.86 -6.26 -21.69
CA SER A 87 2.01 -7.71 -21.64
C SER A 87 1.06 -8.40 -22.63
N VAL A 88 1.47 -9.51 -23.17
CA VAL A 88 0.60 -10.38 -24.02
C VAL A 88 -0.50 -11.03 -23.16
N ASP A 89 -0.26 -11.24 -21.87
CA ASP A 89 -1.17 -11.90 -20.95
C ASP A 89 -1.21 -11.15 -19.59
N PRO A 90 -1.83 -9.95 -19.53
CA PRO A 90 -1.89 -9.20 -18.28
C PRO A 90 -2.71 -9.90 -17.19
N LEU A 91 -3.81 -10.58 -17.59
CA LEU A 91 -4.68 -11.28 -16.65
C LEU A 91 -3.98 -12.50 -16.04
N GLY A 92 -3.28 -13.29 -16.85
CA GLY A 92 -2.50 -14.42 -16.34
C GLY A 92 -1.32 -13.97 -15.46
N GLN A 93 -0.83 -12.72 -15.58
CA GLN A 93 0.12 -12.15 -14.63
C GLN A 93 -0.54 -11.79 -13.30
N ILE A 94 -1.77 -11.26 -13.33
CA ILE A 94 -2.57 -11.00 -12.13
C ILE A 94 -2.81 -12.31 -11.37
N ASP A 95 -3.29 -13.34 -12.08
CA ASP A 95 -3.55 -14.67 -11.49
C ASP A 95 -2.28 -15.25 -10.83
N ALA A 96 -1.14 -15.16 -11.51
CA ALA A 96 0.12 -15.66 -10.98
C ALA A 96 0.59 -14.91 -9.72
N VAL A 97 0.29 -13.62 -9.60
CA VAL A 97 0.57 -12.83 -8.39
C VAL A 97 -0.39 -13.22 -7.28
N HIS A 98 -1.68 -13.42 -7.57
CA HIS A 98 -2.67 -13.86 -6.60
C HIS A 98 -2.32 -15.25 -6.04
N GLU A 99 -1.91 -16.21 -6.88
CA GLU A 99 -1.44 -17.53 -6.41
C GLU A 99 -0.33 -17.40 -5.36
N VAL A 100 0.66 -16.53 -5.59
CA VAL A 100 1.75 -16.30 -4.64
C VAL A 100 1.27 -15.57 -3.39
N LEU A 101 0.39 -14.56 -3.51
CA LEU A 101 -0.17 -13.85 -2.36
C LEU A 101 -0.97 -14.79 -1.46
N ASP A 102 -1.72 -15.72 -2.03
CA ASP A 102 -2.44 -16.76 -1.30
C ASP A 102 -1.49 -17.74 -0.59
N GLU A 103 -0.43 -18.19 -1.28
CA GLU A 103 0.58 -19.10 -0.72
C GLU A 103 1.28 -18.50 0.51
N ILE A 104 1.54 -17.19 0.51
CA ILE A 104 2.16 -16.49 1.65
C ILE A 104 1.14 -15.99 2.69
N GLY A 105 -0.15 -16.20 2.47
CA GLY A 105 -1.23 -15.77 3.38
C GLY A 105 -1.59 -14.29 3.27
N ALA A 106 -1.22 -13.59 2.19
CA ALA A 106 -1.54 -12.18 1.94
C ALA A 106 -2.81 -11.96 1.09
N GLY A 107 -3.48 -13.03 0.63
CA GLY A 107 -4.68 -12.95 -0.21
C GLY A 107 -5.88 -12.25 0.44
N HIS A 108 -5.85 -12.05 1.76
CA HIS A 108 -6.89 -11.30 2.49
C HIS A 108 -6.66 -9.79 2.51
N VAL A 109 -5.47 -9.31 2.12
CA VAL A 109 -5.13 -7.88 2.17
C VAL A 109 -5.85 -7.15 1.03
N PRO A 110 -6.51 -6.01 1.30
CA PRO A 110 -7.14 -5.22 0.25
C PRO A 110 -6.18 -4.87 -0.87
N GLU A 111 -6.65 -4.96 -2.11
CA GLU A 111 -5.85 -4.74 -3.31
C GLU A 111 -6.35 -3.56 -4.14
N LEU A 112 -5.42 -2.81 -4.73
CA LEU A 112 -5.66 -1.82 -5.77
C LEU A 112 -4.86 -2.22 -7.03
N LEU A 113 -5.56 -2.66 -8.08
CA LEU A 113 -4.95 -2.93 -9.38
C LEU A 113 -4.54 -1.62 -10.07
N VAL A 114 -3.31 -1.58 -10.55
CA VAL A 114 -2.72 -0.42 -11.23
C VAL A 114 -2.16 -0.87 -12.58
N PHE A 115 -2.83 -0.52 -13.66
CA PHE A 115 -2.44 -0.84 -15.03
C PHE A 115 -1.41 0.17 -15.51
N ASN A 116 -0.14 -0.22 -15.46
CA ASN A 116 1.01 0.61 -15.80
C ASN A 116 1.39 0.52 -17.27
N LYS A 117 2.26 1.43 -17.72
CA LYS A 117 2.75 1.60 -19.08
C LYS A 117 1.66 2.03 -20.07
N ALA A 118 0.69 2.82 -19.61
CA ALA A 118 -0.35 3.40 -20.46
C ALA A 118 0.22 4.28 -21.59
N ASP A 119 1.43 4.84 -21.40
CA ASP A 119 2.16 5.55 -22.45
C ASP A 119 2.52 4.67 -23.66
N ALA A 120 2.69 3.36 -23.46
CA ALA A 120 3.03 2.41 -24.52
C ALA A 120 1.80 1.61 -25.02
N ALA A 121 0.76 1.46 -24.21
CA ALA A 121 -0.46 0.73 -24.56
C ALA A 121 -1.71 1.44 -23.99
N PRO A 122 -2.05 2.66 -24.47
CA PRO A 122 -3.11 3.48 -23.89
C PRO A 122 -4.50 2.83 -23.98
N ASP A 123 -4.85 2.26 -25.13
CA ASP A 123 -6.15 1.63 -25.34
C ASP A 123 -6.33 0.39 -24.44
N GLU A 124 -5.30 -0.43 -24.32
CA GLU A 124 -5.32 -1.63 -23.49
C GLU A 124 -5.37 -1.28 -22.00
N ALA A 125 -4.56 -0.33 -21.54
CA ALA A 125 -4.59 0.15 -20.15
C ALA A 125 -5.98 0.71 -19.80
N ALA A 126 -6.59 1.49 -20.69
CA ALA A 126 -7.93 2.02 -20.49
C ALA A 126 -9.02 0.93 -20.53
N ARG A 127 -8.87 -0.10 -21.37
CA ARG A 127 -9.77 -1.25 -21.42
C ARG A 127 -9.71 -2.03 -20.09
N LEU A 128 -8.52 -2.40 -19.67
CA LEU A 128 -8.28 -3.14 -18.42
C LEU A 128 -8.82 -2.37 -17.21
N ALA A 129 -8.58 -1.06 -17.14
CA ALA A 129 -9.08 -0.24 -16.03
C ALA A 129 -10.62 -0.15 -16.00
N ARG A 130 -11.30 -0.18 -17.14
CA ARG A 130 -12.78 -0.23 -17.19
C ARG A 130 -13.35 -1.59 -16.78
N GLU A 131 -12.66 -2.68 -17.13
CA GLU A 131 -13.09 -4.05 -16.79
C GLU A 131 -12.87 -4.39 -15.32
N HIS A 132 -11.90 -3.71 -14.65
CA HIS A 132 -11.57 -3.93 -13.24
C HIS A 132 -12.01 -2.72 -12.41
N PHE A 133 -13.21 -2.75 -11.89
CA PHE A 133 -13.78 -1.64 -11.13
C PHE A 133 -12.88 -1.20 -9.96
N GLY A 134 -12.62 0.10 -9.88
CA GLY A 134 -11.80 0.70 -8.82
C GLY A 134 -10.29 0.59 -9.04
N SER A 135 -9.85 0.13 -10.22
CA SER A 135 -8.45 0.17 -10.66
C SER A 135 -8.09 1.51 -11.31
N VAL A 136 -6.80 1.72 -11.56
CA VAL A 136 -6.26 2.95 -12.17
C VAL A 136 -5.29 2.60 -13.29
N ALA A 137 -5.39 3.30 -14.43
CA ALA A 137 -4.39 3.25 -15.51
C ALA A 137 -3.38 4.39 -15.31
N ILE A 138 -2.08 4.07 -15.41
CA ILE A 138 -0.98 5.03 -15.24
C ILE A 138 0.14 4.80 -16.25
N ALA A 139 1.00 5.80 -16.39
CA ALA A 139 2.31 5.66 -16.99
C ALA A 139 3.37 6.15 -15.98
N ALA A 140 3.91 5.24 -15.18
CA ALA A 140 4.85 5.56 -14.12
C ALA A 140 6.09 6.33 -14.63
N ARG A 141 6.49 6.09 -15.88
CA ARG A 141 7.65 6.75 -16.51
C ARG A 141 7.39 8.23 -16.86
N THR A 142 6.18 8.58 -17.27
CA THR A 142 5.81 9.94 -17.71
C THR A 142 5.12 10.73 -16.60
N GLY A 143 4.64 10.07 -15.56
CA GLY A 143 3.84 10.68 -14.49
C GLY A 143 2.34 10.75 -14.80
N GLU A 144 1.90 10.28 -15.96
CA GLU A 144 0.48 10.27 -16.33
C GLU A 144 -0.32 9.37 -15.38
N GLY A 145 -1.46 9.84 -14.89
CA GLY A 145 -2.34 9.11 -13.99
C GLY A 145 -1.88 9.03 -12.53
N ILE A 146 -0.69 9.55 -12.18
CA ILE A 146 -0.13 9.49 -10.82
C ILE A 146 -1.00 10.24 -9.82
N ASP A 147 -1.52 11.42 -10.16
CA ASP A 147 -2.43 12.17 -9.29
C ASP A 147 -3.71 11.38 -8.96
N LEU A 148 -4.26 10.69 -9.96
CA LEU A 148 -5.42 9.82 -9.77
C LEU A 148 -5.07 8.63 -8.87
N LEU A 149 -3.92 8.01 -9.09
CA LEU A 149 -3.43 6.91 -8.25
C LEU A 149 -3.31 7.34 -6.79
N LEU A 150 -2.66 8.48 -6.51
CA LEU A 150 -2.48 9.00 -5.15
C LEU A 150 -3.82 9.28 -4.45
N ARG A 151 -4.79 9.86 -5.17
CA ARG A 151 -6.14 10.08 -4.63
C ARG A 151 -6.83 8.74 -4.33
N THR A 152 -6.74 7.78 -5.26
CA THR A 152 -7.37 6.46 -5.09
C THR A 152 -6.75 5.70 -3.91
N ILE A 153 -5.43 5.76 -3.73
CA ILE A 153 -4.76 5.21 -2.54
C ILE A 153 -5.31 5.89 -1.27
N GLY A 154 -5.40 7.22 -1.25
CA GLY A 154 -5.95 7.97 -0.12
C GLY A 154 -7.39 7.56 0.20
N ASP A 155 -8.26 7.42 -0.80
CA ASP A 155 -9.64 6.97 -0.62
C ASP A 155 -9.72 5.55 -0.04
N ARG A 156 -8.91 4.62 -0.58
CA ARG A 156 -8.80 3.25 -0.06
C ARG A 156 -8.29 3.22 1.38
N MET A 157 -7.22 3.97 1.68
CA MET A 157 -6.67 4.05 3.04
C MET A 157 -7.70 4.62 4.02
N ARG A 158 -8.44 5.66 3.63
CA ARG A 158 -9.54 6.19 4.46
C ARG A 158 -10.68 5.21 4.67
N ALA A 159 -10.97 4.35 3.70
CA ALA A 159 -12.02 3.34 3.81
C ALA A 159 -11.64 2.18 4.75
N ILE A 160 -10.36 1.83 4.85
CA ILE A 160 -9.86 0.75 5.72
C ILE A 160 -9.43 1.26 7.10
N THR A 161 -9.32 2.57 7.30
CA THR A 161 -9.02 3.17 8.60
C THR A 161 -10.31 3.60 9.31
N ALA A 162 -10.39 3.31 10.60
CA ALA A 162 -11.50 3.75 11.42
C ALA A 162 -11.17 5.06 12.13
N VAL A 163 -12.14 5.98 12.21
CA VAL A 163 -12.06 7.10 13.16
C VAL A 163 -12.48 6.55 14.52
N VAL A 164 -11.54 6.44 15.42
CA VAL A 164 -11.77 5.99 16.79
C VAL A 164 -11.55 7.12 17.78
N GLU A 165 -12.20 7.02 18.90
CA GLU A 165 -12.06 7.94 20.01
C GLU A 165 -11.28 7.24 21.12
N LEU A 166 -10.18 7.87 21.57
CA LEU A 166 -9.33 7.34 22.61
C LEU A 166 -9.27 8.32 23.77
N LEU A 167 -9.31 7.80 25.00
CA LEU A 167 -9.04 8.55 26.22
C LEU A 167 -7.68 8.12 26.77
N VAL A 168 -6.70 9.01 26.63
CA VAL A 168 -5.31 8.73 26.99
C VAL A 168 -4.96 9.50 28.26
N PRO A 169 -4.60 8.80 29.37
CA PRO A 169 -4.15 9.46 30.60
C PRO A 169 -2.93 10.37 30.34
N TYR A 170 -2.81 11.46 31.10
CA TYR A 170 -1.75 12.46 30.89
C TYR A 170 -0.33 11.93 31.09
N ASP A 171 -0.17 10.85 31.86
CA ASP A 171 1.11 10.17 32.09
C ASP A 171 1.51 9.21 30.96
N ARG A 172 0.62 8.98 29.96
CA ARG A 172 0.82 8.10 28.82
C ARG A 172 1.18 8.86 27.54
N GLY A 173 2.18 9.73 27.63
CA GLY A 173 2.72 10.44 26.46
C GLY A 173 3.27 9.52 25.35
N ASP A 174 3.67 8.30 25.71
CA ASP A 174 4.08 7.25 24.77
C ASP A 174 2.93 6.87 23.82
N VAL A 175 1.70 6.77 24.35
CA VAL A 175 0.48 6.46 23.61
C VAL A 175 0.11 7.61 22.68
N VAL A 176 0.17 8.86 23.16
CA VAL A 176 -0.06 10.04 22.32
C VAL A 176 0.92 10.08 21.15
N ALA A 177 2.21 9.85 21.41
CA ALA A 177 3.24 9.78 20.38
C ALA A 177 2.99 8.64 19.37
N ALA A 178 2.50 7.47 19.84
CA ALA A 178 2.13 6.37 18.97
C ALA A 178 0.97 6.73 18.05
N ILE A 179 -0.09 7.37 18.57
CA ILE A 179 -1.23 7.82 17.78
C ILE A 179 -0.78 8.77 16.66
N HIS A 180 0.07 9.76 16.98
CA HIS A 180 0.59 10.70 15.97
C HIS A 180 1.52 10.05 14.93
N ARG A 181 2.20 8.98 15.31
CA ARG A 181 3.10 8.26 14.39
C ARG A 181 2.34 7.32 13.45
N GLU A 182 1.26 6.70 13.95
CA GLU A 182 0.56 5.59 13.30
C GLU A 182 -0.75 6.01 12.64
N GLY A 183 -1.19 7.26 12.83
CA GLY A 183 -2.46 7.74 12.26
C GLY A 183 -2.55 9.25 12.13
N GLU A 184 -3.74 9.69 11.75
CA GLU A 184 -4.13 11.08 11.61
C GLU A 184 -4.96 11.50 12.83
N VAL A 185 -4.49 12.49 13.58
CA VAL A 185 -5.28 13.09 14.68
C VAL A 185 -6.30 14.06 14.08
N VAL A 186 -7.58 13.74 14.25
CA VAL A 186 -8.70 14.54 13.76
C VAL A 186 -9.03 15.68 14.73
N SER A 187 -9.03 15.38 16.03
CA SER A 187 -9.26 16.40 17.08
C SER A 187 -8.75 15.92 18.43
N THR A 188 -8.45 16.87 19.31
CA THR A 188 -8.09 16.62 20.71
C THR A 188 -8.91 17.49 21.65
N ALA A 189 -9.24 16.98 22.83
CA ALA A 189 -9.86 17.69 23.91
C ALA A 189 -9.27 17.25 25.26
N ASN A 190 -9.07 18.19 26.19
CA ASN A 190 -8.62 17.85 27.53
C ASN A 190 -9.81 17.54 28.42
N GLU A 191 -9.72 16.43 29.18
CA GLU A 191 -10.70 16.01 30.18
C GLU A 191 -10.04 15.89 31.56
N GLU A 192 -10.81 15.67 32.61
CA GLU A 192 -10.27 15.57 33.97
C GLU A 192 -9.29 14.39 34.13
N THR A 193 -9.51 13.29 33.43
CA THR A 193 -8.77 12.06 33.56
C THR A 193 -7.70 11.83 32.47
N GLY A 194 -7.64 12.68 31.44
CA GLY A 194 -6.72 12.52 30.33
C GLY A 194 -7.07 13.37 29.12
N MET A 195 -6.40 13.07 28.02
CA MET A 195 -6.64 13.69 26.73
C MET A 195 -7.56 12.79 25.90
N ARG A 196 -8.71 13.31 25.48
CA ARG A 196 -9.58 12.67 24.51
C ARG A 196 -9.05 12.98 23.11
N ILE A 197 -8.73 11.94 22.35
CA ILE A 197 -8.16 12.05 21.02
C ILE A 197 -9.09 11.33 20.04
N ARG A 198 -9.58 12.02 19.03
CA ARG A 198 -10.19 11.40 17.87
C ARG A 198 -9.12 11.24 16.79
N ALA A 199 -8.85 10.01 16.40
CA ALA A 199 -7.83 9.72 15.42
C ALA A 199 -8.33 8.70 14.39
N ARG A 200 -7.84 8.83 13.17
CA ARG A 200 -8.02 7.88 12.10
C ARG A 200 -6.86 6.89 12.17
N LEU A 201 -7.15 5.63 12.46
CA LEU A 201 -6.15 4.59 12.69
C LEU A 201 -6.47 3.34 11.85
N ALA A 202 -5.43 2.65 11.40
CA ALA A 202 -5.55 1.32 10.82
C ALA A 202 -6.00 0.31 11.88
N SER A 203 -6.69 -0.75 11.44
CA SER A 203 -7.26 -1.77 12.36
C SER A 203 -6.22 -2.39 13.29
N ALA A 204 -4.99 -2.60 12.80
CA ALA A 204 -3.89 -3.12 13.61
C ALA A 204 -3.49 -2.16 14.75
N SER A 205 -3.48 -0.84 14.49
CA SER A 205 -3.19 0.18 15.49
C SER A 205 -4.33 0.31 16.50
N VAL A 206 -5.59 0.23 16.04
CA VAL A 206 -6.76 0.19 16.93
C VAL A 206 -6.67 -1.01 17.88
N GLY A 207 -6.28 -2.19 17.38
CA GLY A 207 -6.08 -3.38 18.21
C GLY A 207 -5.00 -3.18 19.29
N ARG A 208 -3.86 -2.60 18.95
CA ARG A 208 -2.78 -2.29 19.92
C ARG A 208 -3.18 -1.25 20.97
N LEU A 209 -4.01 -0.29 20.59
CA LEU A 209 -4.46 0.82 21.42
C LEU A 209 -5.83 0.58 22.06
N SER A 210 -6.36 -0.63 21.96
CA SER A 210 -7.72 -1.01 22.40
C SER A 210 -8.02 -0.66 23.85
N ALA A 211 -7.02 -0.71 24.74
CA ALA A 211 -7.17 -0.34 26.15
C ALA A 211 -7.53 1.15 26.38
N PHE A 212 -7.33 1.99 25.37
CA PHE A 212 -7.62 3.44 25.43
C PHE A 212 -8.83 3.83 24.58
N VAL A 213 -9.36 2.90 23.78
CA VAL A 213 -10.53 3.15 22.93
C VAL A 213 -11.78 3.33 23.79
N VAL A 214 -12.50 4.44 23.57
CA VAL A 214 -13.77 4.70 24.23
C VAL A 214 -14.88 3.98 23.46
N GLU A 215 -15.51 2.98 24.08
CA GLU A 215 -16.66 2.30 23.48
C GLU A 215 -17.84 3.26 23.38
N GLY A 216 -18.34 3.49 22.16
CA GLY A 216 -19.58 4.24 21.96
C GLY A 216 -19.59 5.35 20.91
N ALA A 217 -18.47 5.62 20.21
CA ALA A 217 -18.49 6.54 19.07
C ALA A 217 -18.96 5.80 17.80
N LYS A 218 -20.27 5.90 17.53
CA LYS A 218 -20.84 5.60 16.19
C LYS A 218 -20.88 6.86 15.35
#